data_b361513228d9270f34e957ad2ef68a63
#
_entry.id   b361513228d9270f34e957ad2ef68a63
#
_cell.length_a   1.000
_cell.length_b   1.000
_cell.length_c   1.000
_cell.angle_alpha   90.00
_cell.angle_beta   90.00
_cell.angle_gamma   90.00
#
_symmetry.space_group_name_H-M   'P 1'
#
loop_
_entity.id
_entity.type
_entity.pdbx_description
1 polymer ?
#
loop_
_entity_poly.entity_id
_entity_poly.type
_entity_poly.pdbx_seq_one_letter_code
_entity_poly.pdbx_strand_id
1 'polypeptide(L)'
;MSKQLKIALFGATGTIGSRIATEAARRGHQVTALARNPARVPADVANLKAAQADLLDAASVGAAVRGHDVVASAYAPPQDDLAALTKATHALVDGVRAAGLKRLVVVGGAGSLEVAPGKQLVDTDGFPDAYKPIALAHRDAFDYYRGVTDLDWTVFAPAALIAPGERTDTFRTGANTLLTDAEGNSRISAEDYAIAFVDELEQGRFVRQLATVAY
;
A
#
# COMPACT_ATOMS: atom_id res chain seq x y z
N MET A 1 21.63 12.26 1.67
CA MET A 1 20.36 12.67 1.07
C MET A 1 19.81 11.47 0.33
N SER A 2 18.57 11.04 0.59
CA SER A 2 17.92 9.98 -0.17
C SER A 2 17.80 10.41 -1.63
N LYS A 3 17.90 9.44 -2.56
CA LYS A 3 17.70 9.70 -4.00
C LYS A 3 16.27 10.18 -4.22
N GLN A 4 16.06 11.26 -4.97
CA GLN A 4 14.73 11.67 -5.41
C GLN A 4 14.14 10.60 -6.32
N LEU A 5 12.96 10.09 -5.97
CA LEU A 5 12.23 9.09 -6.74
C LEU A 5 11.11 9.72 -7.58
N LYS A 6 10.82 9.07 -8.70
CA LYS A 6 9.58 9.26 -9.47
C LYS A 6 8.61 8.14 -9.09
N ILE A 7 7.56 8.49 -8.37
CA ILE A 7 6.59 7.55 -7.79
C ILE A 7 5.29 7.59 -8.58
N ALA A 8 4.87 6.46 -9.12
CA ALA A 8 3.52 6.26 -9.66
C ALA A 8 2.61 5.73 -8.55
N LEU A 9 1.60 6.49 -8.12
CA LEU A 9 0.74 6.13 -6.99
C LEU A 9 -0.72 5.98 -7.41
N PHE A 10 -1.26 4.78 -7.31
CA PHE A 10 -2.69 4.50 -7.40
C PHE A 10 -3.37 4.67 -6.03
N GLY A 11 -4.62 5.14 -6.05
CA GLY A 11 -5.40 5.32 -4.82
C GLY A 11 -5.10 6.60 -4.03
N ALA A 12 -4.42 7.58 -4.62
CA ALA A 12 -4.03 8.84 -3.99
C ALA A 12 -5.20 9.72 -3.50
N THR A 13 -6.44 9.41 -3.86
CA THR A 13 -7.64 10.13 -3.43
C THR A 13 -8.30 9.55 -2.18
N GLY A 14 -7.82 8.39 -1.70
CA GLY A 14 -8.29 7.73 -0.48
C GLY A 14 -7.61 8.27 0.78
N THR A 15 -8.12 7.85 1.95
CA THR A 15 -7.61 8.30 3.27
C THR A 15 -6.12 8.02 3.46
N ILE A 16 -5.66 6.81 3.13
CA ILE A 16 -4.25 6.42 3.25
C ILE A 16 -3.44 6.99 2.08
N GLY A 17 -3.93 6.81 0.85
CA GLY A 17 -3.18 7.20 -0.34
C GLY A 17 -2.92 8.70 -0.46
N SER A 18 -3.83 9.55 0.01
CA SER A 18 -3.60 11.00 0.03
C SER A 18 -2.45 11.39 0.98
N ARG A 19 -2.32 10.71 2.10
CA ARG A 19 -1.24 10.94 3.06
C ARG A 19 0.10 10.44 2.52
N ILE A 20 0.13 9.27 1.87
CA ILE A 20 1.32 8.76 1.18
C ILE A 20 1.75 9.75 0.09
N ALA A 21 0.81 10.27 -0.72
CA ALA A 21 1.11 11.26 -1.76
C ALA A 21 1.72 12.52 -1.18
N THR A 22 1.11 13.07 -0.12
CA THR A 22 1.57 14.29 0.56
C THR A 22 2.94 14.09 1.21
N GLU A 23 3.15 12.96 1.90
CA GLU A 23 4.43 12.66 2.56
C GLU A 23 5.57 12.50 1.54
N ALA A 24 5.34 11.75 0.47
CA ALA A 24 6.33 11.57 -0.59
C ALA A 24 6.68 12.90 -1.27
N ALA A 25 5.67 13.71 -1.60
CA ALA A 25 5.86 15.03 -2.20
C ALA A 25 6.61 16.00 -1.26
N ARG A 26 6.29 15.98 0.05
CA ARG A 26 6.98 16.76 1.09
C ARG A 26 8.47 16.40 1.21
N ARG A 27 8.83 15.13 1.00
CA ARG A 27 10.23 14.67 0.95
C ARG A 27 10.96 15.02 -0.36
N GLY A 28 10.27 15.67 -1.30
CA GLY A 28 10.84 16.11 -2.58
C GLY A 28 10.78 15.05 -3.68
N HIS A 29 10.08 13.93 -3.49
CA HIS A 29 9.84 12.98 -4.57
C HIS A 29 8.85 13.53 -5.59
N GLN A 30 8.98 13.11 -6.85
CA GLN A 30 8.02 13.43 -7.91
C GLN A 30 6.89 12.39 -7.89
N VAL A 31 5.69 12.78 -7.47
CA VAL A 31 4.55 11.88 -7.35
C VAL A 31 3.60 12.09 -8.52
N THR A 32 3.28 11.03 -9.24
CA THR A 32 2.18 10.98 -10.20
C THR A 32 1.02 10.21 -9.57
N ALA A 33 -0.03 10.92 -9.15
CA ALA A 33 -1.26 10.35 -8.65
C ALA A 33 -2.11 9.83 -9.81
N LEU A 34 -2.24 8.52 -9.92
CA LEU A 34 -2.95 7.82 -10.98
C LEU A 34 -4.38 7.52 -10.54
N ALA A 35 -5.36 8.03 -11.27
CA ALA A 35 -6.78 7.87 -10.95
C ALA A 35 -7.64 7.82 -12.21
N ARG A 36 -8.80 7.15 -12.14
CA ARG A 36 -9.81 7.19 -13.22
C ARG A 36 -10.34 8.61 -13.46
N ASN A 37 -10.46 9.39 -12.41
CA ASN A 37 -10.81 10.82 -12.46
C ASN A 37 -9.71 11.66 -11.79
N PRO A 38 -8.74 12.18 -12.56
CA PRO A 38 -7.63 12.98 -12.05
C PRO A 38 -8.04 14.29 -11.36
N ALA A 39 -9.20 14.84 -11.70
CA ALA A 39 -9.69 16.08 -11.10
C ALA A 39 -9.98 15.98 -9.59
N ARG A 40 -10.02 14.76 -9.04
CA ARG A 40 -10.17 14.53 -7.59
C ARG A 40 -8.84 14.58 -6.81
N VAL A 41 -7.72 14.65 -7.50
CA VAL A 41 -6.40 14.79 -6.88
C VAL A 41 -6.16 16.27 -6.57
N PRO A 42 -5.69 16.62 -5.35
CA PRO A 42 -5.37 18.01 -5.03
C PRO A 42 -4.33 18.60 -5.99
N ALA A 43 -4.60 19.80 -6.53
CA ALA A 43 -3.72 20.48 -7.49
C ALA A 43 -2.60 21.29 -6.83
N ASP A 44 -2.76 21.62 -5.54
CA ASP A 44 -1.94 22.65 -4.86
C ASP A 44 -0.75 22.04 -4.08
N VAL A 45 -0.48 20.75 -4.28
CA VAL A 45 0.64 20.07 -3.63
C VAL A 45 1.86 20.07 -4.53
N ALA A 46 2.91 20.75 -4.11
CA ALA A 46 4.19 20.75 -4.84
C ALA A 46 4.69 19.32 -5.07
N ASN A 47 5.29 19.06 -6.23
CA ASN A 47 5.81 17.74 -6.64
C ASN A 47 4.73 16.64 -6.82
N LEU A 48 3.44 16.98 -6.75
CA LEU A 48 2.33 16.07 -7.01
C LEU A 48 1.62 16.49 -8.30
N LYS A 49 1.49 15.58 -9.24
CA LYS A 49 0.69 15.75 -10.45
C LYS A 49 -0.32 14.62 -10.59
N ALA A 50 -1.45 14.92 -11.20
CA ALA A 50 -2.47 13.92 -11.50
C ALA A 50 -2.34 13.43 -12.94
N ALA A 51 -2.63 12.14 -13.16
CA ALA A 51 -2.77 11.57 -14.48
C ALA A 51 -3.89 10.51 -14.50
N GLN A 52 -4.47 10.30 -15.68
CA GLN A 52 -5.53 9.32 -15.84
C GLN A 52 -4.95 7.91 -16.00
N ALA A 53 -5.48 6.96 -15.23
CA ALA A 53 -5.23 5.53 -15.41
C ALA A 53 -6.35 4.70 -14.81
N ASP A 54 -6.60 3.55 -15.41
CA ASP A 54 -7.47 2.52 -14.84
C ASP A 54 -6.61 1.39 -14.26
N LEU A 55 -6.69 1.22 -12.92
CA LEU A 55 -5.96 0.17 -12.21
C LEU A 55 -6.47 -1.24 -12.55
N LEU A 56 -7.68 -1.37 -13.06
CA LEU A 56 -8.27 -2.68 -13.41
C LEU A 56 -7.89 -3.15 -14.83
N ASP A 57 -7.09 -2.34 -15.55
CA ASP A 57 -6.59 -2.64 -16.89
C ASP A 57 -5.06 -2.62 -16.92
N ALA A 58 -4.45 -3.78 -17.16
CA ALA A 58 -2.99 -3.94 -17.18
C ALA A 58 -2.30 -3.07 -18.26
N ALA A 59 -2.93 -2.86 -19.41
CA ALA A 59 -2.39 -2.00 -20.46
C ALA A 59 -2.37 -0.54 -20.02
N SER A 60 -3.45 -0.07 -19.38
CA SER A 60 -3.53 1.27 -18.78
C SER A 60 -2.48 1.45 -17.70
N VAL A 61 -2.34 0.48 -16.79
CA VAL A 61 -1.29 0.49 -15.75
C VAL A 61 0.08 0.60 -16.40
N GLY A 62 0.41 -0.30 -17.33
CA GLY A 62 1.72 -0.34 -17.98
C GLY A 62 2.07 0.95 -18.73
N ALA A 63 1.09 1.58 -19.39
CA ALA A 63 1.29 2.87 -20.04
C ALA A 63 1.54 3.99 -19.03
N ALA A 64 0.78 4.02 -17.93
CA ALA A 64 0.81 5.09 -16.95
C ALA A 64 2.07 5.08 -16.06
N VAL A 65 2.65 3.90 -15.79
CA VAL A 65 3.80 3.79 -14.87
C VAL A 65 5.16 3.91 -15.55
N ARG A 66 5.23 3.93 -16.88
CA ARG A 66 6.50 4.08 -17.61
C ARG A 66 7.28 5.32 -17.20
N GLY A 67 8.58 5.18 -17.03
CA GLY A 67 9.48 6.27 -16.67
C GLY A 67 9.46 6.68 -15.20
N HIS A 68 8.77 5.89 -14.35
CA HIS A 68 8.84 6.00 -12.89
C HIS A 68 9.92 5.07 -12.34
N ASP A 69 10.38 5.32 -11.12
CA ASP A 69 11.37 4.48 -10.42
C ASP A 69 10.66 3.37 -9.60
N VAL A 70 9.47 3.67 -9.08
CA VAL A 70 8.69 2.78 -8.23
C VAL A 70 7.19 2.98 -8.44
N VAL A 71 6.44 1.90 -8.30
CA VAL A 71 4.98 1.92 -8.32
C VAL A 71 4.45 1.67 -6.91
N ALA A 72 3.49 2.47 -6.49
CA ALA A 72 2.81 2.36 -5.22
C ALA A 72 1.30 2.23 -5.43
N SER A 73 0.63 1.45 -4.58
CA SER A 73 -0.83 1.33 -4.60
C SER A 73 -1.42 1.37 -3.20
N ALA A 74 -2.32 2.33 -2.98
CA ALA A 74 -3.20 2.41 -1.83
C ALA A 74 -4.66 2.22 -2.28
N TYR A 75 -4.87 1.34 -3.25
CA TYR A 75 -6.20 1.03 -3.76
C TYR A 75 -7.01 0.26 -2.72
N ALA A 76 -8.23 0.71 -2.48
CA ALA A 76 -9.23 0.00 -1.74
C ALA A 76 -10.42 -0.31 -2.66
N PRO A 77 -10.87 -1.55 -2.77
CA PRO A 77 -12.02 -1.91 -3.59
C PRO A 77 -13.31 -1.34 -2.98
N PRO A 78 -14.36 -1.13 -3.77
CA PRO A 78 -15.70 -0.86 -3.23
C PRO A 78 -16.16 -2.01 -2.34
N GLN A 79 -16.98 -1.72 -1.32
CA GLN A 79 -17.46 -2.74 -0.38
C GLN A 79 -18.38 -3.78 -1.05
N ASP A 80 -19.07 -3.40 -2.10
CA ASP A 80 -19.95 -4.26 -2.92
C ASP A 80 -19.21 -4.99 -4.06
N ASP A 81 -17.90 -4.70 -4.26
CA ASP A 81 -17.08 -5.38 -5.27
C ASP A 81 -15.65 -5.65 -4.74
N LEU A 82 -15.54 -6.54 -3.77
CA LEU A 82 -14.24 -6.94 -3.22
C LEU A 82 -13.37 -7.72 -4.23
N ALA A 83 -13.98 -8.36 -5.22
CA ALA A 83 -13.28 -9.04 -6.30
C ALA A 83 -12.44 -8.09 -7.16
N ALA A 84 -12.78 -6.80 -7.18
CA ALA A 84 -11.97 -5.78 -7.83
C ALA A 84 -10.55 -5.68 -7.27
N LEU A 85 -10.31 -6.08 -6.01
CA LEU A 85 -8.95 -6.11 -5.43
C LEU A 85 -8.07 -7.15 -6.13
N THR A 86 -8.57 -8.35 -6.34
CA THR A 86 -7.85 -9.40 -7.08
C THR A 86 -7.55 -8.95 -8.51
N LYS A 87 -8.54 -8.39 -9.20
CA LYS A 87 -8.36 -7.87 -10.57
C LYS A 87 -7.31 -6.76 -10.61
N ALA A 88 -7.37 -5.81 -9.67
CA ALA A 88 -6.38 -4.74 -9.54
C ALA A 88 -4.97 -5.28 -9.27
N THR A 89 -4.85 -6.29 -8.42
CA THR A 89 -3.57 -6.93 -8.08
C THR A 89 -2.92 -7.55 -9.32
N HIS A 90 -3.68 -8.31 -10.11
CA HIS A 90 -3.18 -8.93 -11.35
C HIS A 90 -2.79 -7.84 -12.37
N ALA A 91 -3.68 -6.88 -12.63
CA ALA A 91 -3.42 -5.80 -13.60
C ALA A 91 -2.20 -4.95 -13.20
N LEU A 92 -2.01 -4.72 -11.90
CA LEU A 92 -0.86 -3.98 -11.37
C LEU A 92 0.45 -4.73 -11.63
N VAL A 93 0.51 -6.04 -11.30
CA VAL A 93 1.69 -6.87 -11.53
C VAL A 93 2.02 -6.95 -13.02
N ASP A 94 1.04 -7.22 -13.86
CA ASP A 94 1.24 -7.36 -15.31
C ASP A 94 1.63 -6.02 -15.95
N GLY A 95 1.01 -4.92 -15.54
CA GLY A 95 1.35 -3.58 -16.03
C GLY A 95 2.76 -3.15 -15.62
N VAL A 96 3.17 -3.41 -14.37
CA VAL A 96 4.53 -3.12 -13.89
C VAL A 96 5.58 -3.91 -14.67
N ARG A 97 5.32 -5.20 -14.94
CA ARG A 97 6.16 -6.06 -15.80
C ARG A 97 6.26 -5.50 -17.22
N ALA A 98 5.12 -5.17 -17.83
CA ALA A 98 5.08 -4.63 -19.19
C ALA A 98 5.80 -3.28 -19.34
N ALA A 99 5.87 -2.50 -18.26
CA ALA A 99 6.63 -1.26 -18.21
C ALA A 99 8.13 -1.45 -17.97
N GLY A 100 8.59 -2.68 -17.68
CA GLY A 100 10.00 -2.99 -17.36
C GLY A 100 10.43 -2.53 -15.97
N LEU A 101 9.48 -2.22 -15.08
CA LEU A 101 9.76 -1.82 -13.71
C LEU A 101 9.88 -3.05 -12.80
N LYS A 102 10.53 -2.88 -11.64
CA LYS A 102 10.75 -3.95 -10.66
C LYS A 102 10.12 -3.66 -9.32
N ARG A 103 10.20 -2.42 -8.84
CA ARG A 103 9.79 -2.07 -7.49
C ARG A 103 8.30 -1.74 -7.42
N LEU A 104 7.59 -2.46 -6.54
CA LEU A 104 6.15 -2.32 -6.30
C LEU A 104 5.88 -2.37 -4.78
N VAL A 105 5.24 -1.34 -4.22
CA VAL A 105 4.80 -1.33 -2.82
C VAL A 105 3.31 -1.12 -2.77
N VAL A 106 2.59 -2.02 -2.09
CA VAL A 106 1.13 -1.96 -2.00
C VAL A 106 0.66 -1.93 -0.55
N VAL A 107 -0.37 -1.18 -0.28
CA VAL A 107 -1.08 -1.23 1.00
C VAL A 107 -1.76 -2.58 1.13
N GLY A 108 -1.42 -3.30 2.18
CA GLY A 108 -2.01 -4.59 2.53
C GLY A 108 -3.11 -4.49 3.58
N GLY A 109 -3.53 -5.64 4.10
CA GLY A 109 -4.48 -5.74 5.20
C GLY A 109 -3.85 -6.38 6.43
N ALA A 110 -4.13 -5.85 7.62
CA ALA A 110 -3.65 -6.39 8.88
C ALA A 110 -4.09 -7.85 9.13
N GLY A 111 -5.22 -8.26 8.53
CA GLY A 111 -5.74 -9.62 8.66
C GLY A 111 -4.77 -10.73 8.23
N SER A 112 -3.82 -10.41 7.35
CA SER A 112 -2.79 -11.35 6.87
C SER A 112 -1.57 -11.47 7.80
N LEU A 113 -1.46 -10.61 8.82
CA LEU A 113 -0.35 -10.66 9.77
C LEU A 113 -0.52 -11.83 10.75
N GLU A 114 0.59 -12.48 11.09
CA GLU A 114 0.59 -13.58 12.04
C GLU A 114 0.51 -13.07 13.48
N VAL A 115 -0.35 -13.70 14.27
CA VAL A 115 -0.46 -13.51 15.73
C VAL A 115 0.24 -14.63 16.51
N ALA A 116 0.47 -15.76 15.84
CA ALA A 116 1.27 -16.90 16.28
C ALA A 116 1.79 -17.62 15.02
N PRO A 117 2.82 -18.45 15.10
CA PRO A 117 3.34 -19.20 13.97
C PRO A 117 2.24 -19.92 13.17
N GLY A 118 2.03 -19.52 11.92
CA GLY A 118 1.02 -20.09 11.03
C GLY A 118 -0.43 -19.68 11.30
N LYS A 119 -0.71 -18.79 12.27
CA LYS A 119 -2.05 -18.30 12.59
C LYS A 119 -2.15 -16.81 12.28
N GLN A 120 -2.93 -16.47 11.27
CA GLN A 120 -3.17 -15.07 10.88
C GLN A 120 -4.24 -14.41 11.77
N LEU A 121 -4.19 -13.07 11.86
CA LEU A 121 -5.15 -12.29 12.64
C LEU A 121 -6.59 -12.53 12.19
N VAL A 122 -6.84 -12.66 10.88
CA VAL A 122 -8.19 -12.92 10.33
C VAL A 122 -8.78 -14.26 10.76
N ASP A 123 -7.95 -15.22 11.18
CA ASP A 123 -8.36 -16.57 11.61
C ASP A 123 -8.54 -16.66 13.13
N THR A 124 -8.48 -15.54 13.85
CA THR A 124 -8.75 -15.51 15.30
C THR A 124 -10.23 -15.38 15.60
N ASP A 125 -10.69 -15.97 16.70
CA ASP A 125 -12.10 -15.94 17.11
C ASP A 125 -12.60 -14.52 17.41
N GLY A 126 -11.70 -13.59 17.77
CA GLY A 126 -12.01 -12.18 18.05
C GLY A 126 -11.98 -11.27 16.83
N PHE A 127 -11.73 -11.79 15.62
CA PHE A 127 -11.70 -10.95 14.42
C PHE A 127 -13.10 -10.46 14.06
N PRO A 128 -13.33 -9.13 13.90
CA PRO A 128 -14.68 -8.61 13.68
C PRO A 128 -15.25 -9.06 12.33
N ASP A 129 -16.45 -9.63 12.35
CA ASP A 129 -17.13 -10.16 11.15
C ASP A 129 -17.31 -9.11 10.06
N ALA A 130 -17.55 -7.85 10.42
CA ALA A 130 -17.73 -6.75 9.48
C ALA A 130 -16.48 -6.50 8.59
N TYR A 131 -15.29 -6.81 9.08
CA TYR A 131 -14.03 -6.62 8.33
C TYR A 131 -13.51 -7.91 7.69
N LYS A 132 -14.09 -9.05 8.01
CA LYS A 132 -13.62 -10.35 7.55
C LYS A 132 -13.59 -10.48 6.02
N PRO A 133 -14.63 -10.04 5.28
CA PRO A 133 -14.62 -10.13 3.81
C PRO A 133 -13.46 -9.37 3.17
N ILE A 134 -13.22 -8.13 3.57
CA ILE A 134 -12.11 -7.33 3.02
C ILE A 134 -10.75 -7.85 3.47
N ALA A 135 -10.63 -8.38 4.70
CA ALA A 135 -9.39 -8.98 5.19
C ALA A 135 -9.02 -10.24 4.39
N LEU A 136 -10.02 -11.07 4.04
CA LEU A 136 -9.83 -12.24 3.19
C LEU A 136 -9.41 -11.84 1.76
N ALA A 137 -10.03 -10.81 1.19
CA ALA A 137 -9.63 -10.31 -0.12
C ALA A 137 -8.17 -9.80 -0.13
N HIS A 138 -7.72 -9.14 0.94
CA HIS A 138 -6.31 -8.76 1.10
C HIS A 138 -5.38 -9.96 1.28
N ARG A 139 -5.82 -11.02 1.97
CA ARG A 139 -5.07 -12.27 2.08
C ARG A 139 -4.88 -12.92 0.72
N ASP A 140 -5.93 -13.03 -0.06
CA ASP A 140 -5.86 -13.62 -1.40
C ASP A 140 -4.92 -12.81 -2.32
N ALA A 141 -4.95 -11.48 -2.23
CA ALA A 141 -4.01 -10.61 -2.94
C ALA A 141 -2.57 -10.83 -2.48
N PHE A 142 -2.32 -10.98 -1.17
CA PHE A 142 -1.00 -11.29 -0.64
C PHE A 142 -0.50 -12.66 -1.11
N ASP A 143 -1.35 -13.69 -1.09
CA ASP A 143 -1.00 -15.03 -1.58
C ASP A 143 -0.62 -15.02 -3.06
N TYR A 144 -1.28 -14.19 -3.87
CA TYR A 144 -0.87 -13.97 -5.25
C TYR A 144 0.54 -13.36 -5.34
N TYR A 145 0.85 -12.30 -4.54
CA TYR A 145 2.19 -11.69 -4.54
C TYR A 145 3.27 -12.69 -4.15
N ARG A 146 3.02 -13.63 -3.23
CA ARG A 146 3.99 -14.69 -2.85
C ARG A 146 4.45 -15.54 -4.03
N GLY A 147 3.61 -15.70 -5.06
CA GLY A 147 3.93 -16.39 -6.32
C GLY A 147 4.72 -15.52 -7.32
N VAL A 148 4.85 -14.20 -7.08
CA VAL A 148 5.56 -13.28 -7.99
C VAL A 148 7.04 -13.23 -7.62
N THR A 149 7.89 -13.83 -8.46
CA THR A 149 9.34 -13.98 -8.18
C THR A 149 10.21 -12.98 -8.92
N ASP A 150 9.66 -12.30 -9.93
CA ASP A 150 10.38 -11.43 -10.86
C ASP A 150 10.25 -9.93 -10.54
N LEU A 151 9.39 -9.55 -9.58
CA LEU A 151 9.26 -8.20 -9.07
C LEU A 151 9.77 -8.09 -7.62
N ASP A 152 10.23 -6.91 -7.27
CA ASP A 152 10.63 -6.53 -5.91
C ASP A 152 9.43 -5.89 -5.21
N TRP A 153 8.43 -6.72 -4.91
CA TRP A 153 7.21 -6.27 -4.27
C TRP A 153 7.35 -6.19 -2.75
N THR A 154 6.57 -5.30 -2.13
CA THR A 154 6.29 -5.29 -0.68
C THR A 154 4.79 -5.12 -0.48
N VAL A 155 4.16 -6.01 0.27
CA VAL A 155 2.83 -5.78 0.82
C VAL A 155 2.99 -5.15 2.19
N PHE A 156 2.62 -3.89 2.33
CA PHE A 156 2.79 -3.12 3.57
C PHE A 156 1.45 -3.01 4.28
N ALA A 157 1.24 -3.89 5.28
CA ALA A 157 0.01 -3.93 6.05
C ALA A 157 0.02 -2.85 7.15
N PRO A 158 -1.10 -2.18 7.42
CA PRO A 158 -1.21 -1.33 8.61
C PRO A 158 -1.28 -2.18 9.88
N ALA A 159 -1.25 -1.53 11.05
CA ALA A 159 -1.71 -2.11 12.29
C ALA A 159 -3.19 -2.53 12.22
N ALA A 160 -3.66 -3.34 13.16
CA ALA A 160 -5.06 -3.80 13.21
C ALA A 160 -6.05 -2.62 13.22
N LEU A 161 -5.70 -1.53 13.86
CA LEU A 161 -6.44 -0.27 13.84
C LEU A 161 -5.61 0.81 13.16
N ILE A 162 -6.12 1.34 12.05
CA ILE A 162 -5.58 2.51 11.37
C ILE A 162 -6.68 3.55 11.19
N ALA A 163 -6.41 4.79 11.59
CA ALA A 163 -7.33 5.92 11.45
C ALA A 163 -6.54 7.23 11.26
N PRO A 164 -7.16 8.30 10.73
CA PRO A 164 -6.59 9.64 10.81
C PRO A 164 -6.23 10.00 12.25
N GLY A 165 -5.07 10.59 12.49
CA GLY A 165 -4.59 10.90 13.81
C GLY A 165 -3.40 11.85 13.82
N GLU A 166 -2.64 11.82 14.87
CA GLU A 166 -1.47 12.66 15.02
C GLU A 166 -0.27 12.07 14.28
N ARG A 167 0.56 12.93 13.70
CA ARG A 167 1.88 12.61 13.19
C ARG A 167 2.88 12.65 14.32
N THR A 168 3.40 11.52 14.74
CA THR A 168 4.35 11.41 15.86
C THR A 168 5.79 11.20 15.43
N ASP A 169 5.99 10.73 14.21
CA ASP A 169 7.29 10.27 13.67
C ASP A 169 7.93 9.15 14.51
N THR A 170 7.14 8.49 15.39
CA THR A 170 7.63 7.44 16.30
C THR A 170 6.77 6.18 16.17
N PHE A 171 7.35 5.14 15.61
CA PHE A 171 6.69 3.84 15.38
C PHE A 171 7.71 2.73 15.21
N ARG A 172 7.23 1.50 15.23
CA ARG A 172 8.03 0.29 14.95
C ARG A 172 7.59 -0.32 13.62
N THR A 173 8.53 -0.88 12.88
CA THR A 173 8.23 -1.67 11.68
C THR A 173 8.68 -3.12 11.88
N GLY A 174 7.99 -4.05 11.25
CA GLY A 174 8.32 -5.48 11.30
C GLY A 174 7.86 -6.20 10.04
N ALA A 175 8.23 -7.48 9.95
CA ALA A 175 7.80 -8.36 8.87
C ALA A 175 6.85 -9.43 9.41
N ASN A 176 5.81 -9.71 8.66
CA ASN A 176 4.90 -10.86 8.80
C ASN A 176 4.08 -10.94 10.10
N THR A 177 4.59 -10.42 11.22
CA THR A 177 3.95 -10.55 12.55
C THR A 177 3.22 -9.29 12.95
N LEU A 178 2.03 -9.42 13.51
CA LEU A 178 1.27 -8.30 14.06
C LEU A 178 2.08 -7.63 15.19
N LEU A 179 2.31 -6.34 15.09
CA LEU A 179 2.94 -5.56 16.15
C LEU A 179 1.87 -5.06 17.13
N THR A 180 2.15 -5.23 18.42
CA THR A 180 1.29 -4.76 19.52
C THR A 180 2.10 -3.97 20.53
N ASP A 181 1.44 -3.08 21.28
CA ASP A 181 1.98 -2.45 22.46
C ASP A 181 1.98 -3.42 23.67
N ALA A 182 2.39 -2.94 24.84
CA ALA A 182 2.45 -3.74 26.06
C ALA A 182 1.07 -4.19 26.55
N GLU A 183 0.01 -3.50 26.17
CA GLU A 183 -1.39 -3.79 26.46
C GLU A 183 -2.06 -4.70 25.43
N GLY A 184 -1.32 -5.08 24.37
CA GLY A 184 -1.80 -5.94 23.30
C GLY A 184 -2.55 -5.22 22.18
N ASN A 185 -2.56 -3.87 22.18
CA ASN A 185 -3.20 -3.10 21.11
C ASN A 185 -2.28 -2.98 19.90
N SER A 186 -2.86 -3.10 18.71
CA SER A 186 -2.19 -2.85 17.44
C SER A 186 -2.84 -1.66 16.76
N ARG A 187 -2.15 -0.53 16.74
CA ARG A 187 -2.69 0.74 16.19
C ARG A 187 -1.61 1.60 15.56
N ILE A 188 -2.02 2.42 14.60
CA ILE A 188 -1.19 3.44 13.94
C ILE A 188 -2.07 4.58 13.42
N SER A 189 -1.57 5.81 13.42
CA SER A 189 -2.21 6.88 12.65
C SER A 189 -1.96 6.69 11.14
N ALA A 190 -2.88 7.16 10.32
CA ALA A 190 -2.68 7.15 8.87
C ALA A 190 -1.53 8.08 8.45
N GLU A 191 -1.21 9.07 9.24
CA GLU A 191 -0.10 9.99 9.11
C GLU A 191 1.24 9.27 9.31
N ASP A 192 1.42 8.54 10.40
CA ASP A 192 2.65 7.78 10.66
C ASP A 192 2.79 6.55 9.75
N TYR A 193 1.65 5.92 9.41
CA TYR A 193 1.66 4.88 8.38
C TYR A 193 2.21 5.38 7.04
N ALA A 194 1.83 6.60 6.62
CA ALA A 194 2.33 7.19 5.39
C ALA A 194 3.85 7.45 5.46
N ILE A 195 4.38 7.85 6.61
CA ILE A 195 5.82 7.99 6.83
C ILE A 195 6.53 6.66 6.61
N ALA A 196 6.06 5.59 7.31
CA ALA A 196 6.65 4.27 7.22
C ALA A 196 6.55 3.67 5.79
N PHE A 197 5.44 3.93 5.10
CA PHE A 197 5.25 3.50 3.71
C PHE A 197 6.24 4.20 2.76
N VAL A 198 6.47 5.50 2.92
CA VAL A 198 7.45 6.23 2.11
C VAL A 198 8.89 5.82 2.47
N ASP A 199 9.18 5.53 3.75
CA ASP A 199 10.47 4.92 4.15
C ASP A 199 10.72 3.61 3.39
N GLU A 200 9.70 2.76 3.22
CA GLU A 200 9.83 1.51 2.48
C GLU A 200 10.00 1.74 0.97
N LEU A 201 9.37 2.78 0.40
CA LEU A 201 9.62 3.18 -0.99
C LEU A 201 11.08 3.60 -1.22
N GLU A 202 11.67 4.33 -0.26
CA GLU A 202 13.04 4.83 -0.33
C GLU A 202 14.09 3.75 -0.06
N GLN A 203 13.83 2.86 0.89
CA GLN A 203 14.85 1.97 1.48
C GLN A 203 14.74 0.52 0.99
N GLY A 204 13.54 0.05 0.62
CA GLY A 204 13.33 -1.32 0.15
C GLY A 204 13.76 -2.38 1.16
N ARG A 205 13.42 -2.20 2.44
CA ARG A 205 13.83 -3.12 3.52
C ARG A 205 13.09 -4.46 3.49
N PHE A 206 11.86 -4.46 2.97
CA PHE A 206 10.96 -5.61 3.00
C PHE A 206 10.63 -6.14 1.61
N VAL A 207 11.66 -6.31 0.76
CA VAL A 207 11.50 -6.83 -0.59
C VAL A 207 11.00 -8.27 -0.55
N ARG A 208 9.92 -8.55 -1.29
CA ARG A 208 9.20 -9.85 -1.35
C ARG A 208 8.71 -10.32 0.00
N GLN A 209 8.21 -9.38 0.80
CA GLN A 209 7.71 -9.66 2.14
C GLN A 209 6.39 -8.93 2.41
N LEU A 210 5.64 -9.49 3.36
CA LEU A 210 4.61 -8.78 4.09
C LEU A 210 5.29 -7.99 5.21
N ALA A 211 5.10 -6.69 5.23
CA ALA A 211 5.62 -5.81 6.27
C ALA A 211 4.48 -5.10 7.00
N THR A 212 4.77 -4.57 8.18
CA THR A 212 3.78 -3.85 8.98
C THR A 212 4.43 -2.74 9.79
N VAL A 213 3.59 -1.87 10.35
CA VAL A 213 3.96 -0.76 11.23
C VAL A 213 2.92 -0.56 12.32
N ALA A 214 3.36 -0.31 13.55
CA ALA A 214 2.51 0.05 14.69
C ALA A 214 3.29 0.87 15.72
N TYR A 215 2.57 1.47 16.67
CA TYR A 215 3.14 2.08 17.86
C TYR A 215 3.72 1.06 18.83
#